data_0f2fadfd5600405bb52dff02916ffd44
#
_entry.id   0f2fadfd5600405bb52dff02916ffd44
#
_cell.length_a   1.000
_cell.length_b   1.000
_cell.length_c   1.000
_cell.angle_alpha   90.00
_cell.angle_beta   90.00
_cell.angle_gamma   90.00
#
_symmetry.space_group_name_H-M   'P 1'
#
loop_
_entity.id
_entity.type
_entity.pdbx_description
1 polymer ?
#
loop_
_entity_poly.entity_id
_entity_poly.type
_entity_poly.pdbx_seq_one_letter_code
_entity_poly.pdbx_strand_id
1 'polypeptide(L)'
;MRFNQYSYINFPKENVLSELKKCGFDLQNTANHKDSLETFLRRFFFTYQDTNYPLSILAADKKTDLLTFFQSEDELTADIFYTVAFQLLGFSYLVDFEDSDVFRKETGFPIIYGDLIENLYQLLNTRTKKGNTLIDQLVSDGLIPEDNDYHYFNGKSLATFSNQDVIREVVYVESRVDTDQKGLSDLVKVSIIRPRFDGKIPAIMTASPYHQGTNDKASDKALYKMEGELEVKLPHKIELEKPQLNLVQPQGKAELIAEAEEKLTHINSSYTLNDYFLPRGFANLYVSGVGTKDSTGFMTNGDYQQIEAYKNVIDWLNGXXRPLPCLY
;
A
#
# COMPACT_ATOMS: atom_id res chain seq x y z
N MET A 1 8.79 -17.25 11.04
CA MET A 1 8.31 -15.93 10.61
C MET A 1 9.53 -15.05 10.32
N ARG A 2 9.50 -14.25 9.26
CA ARG A 2 10.66 -13.40 8.89
C ARG A 2 10.42 -11.98 9.40
N PHE A 3 10.99 -11.64 10.54
CA PHE A 3 10.88 -10.31 11.11
C PHE A 3 11.88 -9.31 10.54
N ASN A 4 12.88 -9.83 9.82
CA ASN A 4 13.95 -9.01 9.26
C ASN A 4 13.59 -8.36 7.92
N GLN A 5 12.38 -8.60 7.39
CA GLN A 5 11.98 -8.01 6.11
C GLN A 5 11.57 -6.57 6.30
N TYR A 6 12.36 -5.67 5.78
CA TYR A 6 12.01 -4.25 5.70
C TYR A 6 12.71 -3.64 4.49
N SER A 7 12.14 -2.57 3.99
CA SER A 7 12.70 -1.82 2.89
C SER A 7 13.38 -0.57 3.47
N TYR A 8 14.68 -0.46 3.25
CA TYR A 8 15.47 0.62 3.81
C TYR A 8 16.28 1.29 2.70
N ILE A 9 16.17 2.62 2.63
CA ILE A 9 16.95 3.44 1.72
C ILE A 9 18.03 4.13 2.56
N ASN A 10 19.28 3.96 2.15
CA ASN A 10 20.42 4.58 2.84
C ASN A 10 20.51 6.04 2.41
N PHE A 11 20.09 6.94 3.27
CA PHE A 11 20.15 8.39 3.04
C PHE A 11 21.36 9.02 3.75
N PRO A 12 21.85 10.18 3.27
CA PRO A 12 22.80 10.99 4.04
C PRO A 12 22.27 11.33 5.43
N LYS A 13 23.14 11.46 6.41
CA LYS A 13 22.76 11.64 7.81
C LYS A 13 21.88 12.88 8.04
N GLU A 14 22.14 13.98 7.31
CA GLU A 14 21.30 15.18 7.41
C GLU A 14 19.85 14.90 6.96
N ASN A 15 19.64 14.02 5.98
CA ASN A 15 18.31 13.62 5.56
C ASN A 15 17.62 12.76 6.64
N VAL A 16 18.37 11.83 7.26
CA VAL A 16 17.88 11.00 8.37
C VAL A 16 17.39 11.88 9.51
N LEU A 17 18.21 12.85 9.96
CA LEU A 17 17.83 13.75 11.03
C LEU A 17 16.62 14.62 10.66
N SER A 18 16.56 15.08 9.41
CA SER A 18 15.43 15.88 8.92
C SER A 18 14.13 15.08 8.95
N GLU A 19 14.16 13.82 8.49
CA GLU A 19 12.97 12.97 8.48
C GLU A 19 12.52 12.59 9.91
N LEU A 20 13.47 12.28 10.80
CA LEU A 20 13.17 12.03 12.21
C LEU A 20 12.48 13.27 12.83
N LYS A 21 13.03 14.46 12.57
CA LYS A 21 12.48 15.70 13.12
C LYS A 21 11.05 15.97 12.62
N LYS A 22 10.77 15.68 11.34
CA LYS A 22 9.40 15.81 10.79
C LYS A 22 8.40 14.92 11.51
N CYS A 23 8.86 13.80 12.07
CA CYS A 23 8.01 12.90 12.88
C CYS A 23 8.04 13.26 14.37
N GLY A 24 8.70 14.36 14.73
CA GLY A 24 8.77 14.83 16.11
C GLY A 24 9.93 14.24 16.92
N PHE A 25 10.80 13.44 16.31
CA PHE A 25 12.00 12.91 16.96
C PHE A 25 13.14 13.92 16.75
N ASP A 26 13.21 14.93 17.61
CA ASP A 26 14.21 16.00 17.49
C ASP A 26 15.52 15.57 18.18
N LEU A 27 16.24 14.68 17.52
CA LEU A 27 17.49 14.12 18.01
C LEU A 27 18.67 14.99 17.60
N GLN A 28 19.59 15.19 18.54
CA GLN A 28 20.82 15.92 18.27
C GLN A 28 21.91 14.94 17.84
N ASN A 29 22.76 15.38 16.92
CA ASN A 29 23.91 14.59 16.50
C ASN A 29 25.02 14.72 17.55
N THR A 30 24.81 14.09 18.70
CA THR A 30 25.73 14.16 19.85
C THR A 30 26.43 12.81 20.02
N ALA A 31 27.55 12.85 20.71
CA ALA A 31 28.28 11.64 21.09
C ALA A 31 27.58 10.88 22.24
N ASN A 32 26.62 11.50 22.90
CA ASN A 32 25.91 10.85 24.02
C ASN A 32 24.75 10.03 23.49
N HIS A 33 24.99 8.76 23.21
CA HIS A 33 24.00 7.81 22.71
C HIS A 33 22.86 7.58 23.74
N LYS A 34 23.19 7.59 25.03
CA LYS A 34 22.21 7.36 26.09
C LYS A 34 21.13 8.45 26.10
N ASP A 35 21.55 9.73 26.08
CA ASP A 35 20.62 10.86 26.03
C ASP A 35 19.76 10.84 24.75
N SER A 36 20.38 10.49 23.62
CA SER A 36 19.65 10.40 22.35
C SER A 36 18.60 9.29 22.38
N LEU A 37 18.93 8.14 22.98
CA LEU A 37 17.96 7.05 23.13
C LEU A 37 16.81 7.45 24.08
N GLU A 38 17.14 8.11 25.19
CA GLU A 38 16.11 8.57 26.14
C GLU A 38 15.17 9.57 25.44
N THR A 39 15.72 10.55 24.73
CA THR A 39 14.92 11.54 23.98
C THR A 39 14.01 10.85 22.96
N PHE A 40 14.55 9.87 22.22
CA PHE A 40 13.78 9.10 21.27
C PHE A 40 12.62 8.36 21.96
N LEU A 41 12.90 7.68 23.06
CA LEU A 41 11.89 6.89 23.77
C LEU A 41 10.79 7.76 24.37
N ARG A 42 11.13 8.93 24.90
CA ARG A 42 10.13 9.84 25.43
C ARG A 42 9.17 10.32 24.31
N ARG A 43 9.69 10.57 23.12
CA ARG A 43 8.83 10.87 21.96
C ARG A 43 8.08 9.63 21.47
N PHE A 44 8.72 8.47 21.47
CA PHE A 44 8.09 7.21 21.07
C PHE A 44 6.82 6.93 21.89
N PHE A 45 6.84 7.24 23.17
CA PHE A 45 5.71 7.03 24.08
C PHE A 45 4.83 8.28 24.20
N PHE A 46 4.62 8.99 23.10
CA PHE A 46 3.88 10.26 23.08
C PHE A 46 2.42 10.14 23.53
N THR A 47 1.85 8.94 23.52
CA THR A 47 0.47 8.72 23.99
C THR A 47 0.35 8.71 25.52
N TYR A 48 1.46 8.62 26.23
CA TYR A 48 1.47 8.60 27.70
C TYR A 48 1.66 10.02 28.24
N GLN A 49 0.85 10.40 29.24
CA GLN A 49 1.05 11.67 29.93
C GLN A 49 2.36 11.71 30.70
N ASP A 50 2.71 10.58 31.33
CA ASP A 50 3.97 10.41 32.05
C ASP A 50 4.80 9.35 31.33
N THR A 51 5.82 9.78 30.64
CA THR A 51 6.71 8.86 29.91
C THR A 51 7.66 8.09 30.83
N ASN A 52 7.75 8.41 32.12
CA ASN A 52 8.48 7.59 33.07
C ASN A 52 7.81 6.21 33.25
N TYR A 53 6.48 6.15 33.13
CA TYR A 53 5.78 4.87 33.32
C TYR A 53 6.21 3.81 32.31
N PRO A 54 6.12 4.03 30.99
CA PRO A 54 6.60 3.00 30.06
C PRO A 54 8.10 2.71 30.19
N LEU A 55 8.92 3.68 30.56
CA LEU A 55 10.36 3.44 30.79
C LEU A 55 10.59 2.54 32.02
N SER A 56 9.74 2.64 33.03
CA SER A 56 9.89 1.83 34.26
C SER A 56 9.43 0.37 34.09
N ILE A 57 8.69 0.07 33.01
CA ILE A 57 8.23 -1.31 32.78
C ILE A 57 9.01 -2.00 31.67
N LEU A 58 9.83 -1.27 30.91
CA LEU A 58 10.68 -1.86 29.87
C LEU A 58 12.05 -2.17 30.46
N ALA A 59 12.59 -3.32 30.07
CA ALA A 59 13.88 -3.79 30.58
C ALA A 59 15.02 -3.17 29.77
N ALA A 60 16.05 -2.69 30.46
CA ALA A 60 17.36 -2.45 29.89
C ALA A 60 18.16 -3.76 29.84
N ASP A 61 18.07 -4.55 30.91
CA ASP A 61 18.69 -5.88 31.03
C ASP A 61 17.89 -6.75 31.99
N LYS A 62 18.46 -7.90 32.41
CA LYS A 62 17.78 -8.86 33.31
C LYS A 62 17.50 -8.33 34.72
N LYS A 63 18.08 -7.21 35.11
CA LYS A 63 17.98 -6.68 36.49
C LYS A 63 17.52 -5.24 36.56
N THR A 64 17.57 -4.50 35.42
CA THR A 64 17.44 -3.05 35.42
C THR A 64 16.38 -2.65 34.40
N ASP A 65 15.40 -1.84 34.81
CA ASP A 65 14.46 -1.20 33.90
C ASP A 65 15.10 0.02 33.24
N LEU A 66 14.49 0.52 32.17
CA LEU A 66 15.04 1.63 31.40
C LEU A 66 15.08 2.93 32.19
N LEU A 67 14.09 3.19 33.04
CA LEU A 67 14.09 4.42 33.83
C LEU A 67 15.29 4.45 34.78
N THR A 68 15.53 3.34 35.49
CA THR A 68 16.68 3.17 36.39
C THR A 68 17.99 3.29 35.58
N PHE A 69 18.05 2.65 34.41
CA PHE A 69 19.22 2.73 33.53
C PHE A 69 19.53 4.18 33.17
N PHE A 70 18.52 4.98 32.74
CA PHE A 70 18.75 6.37 32.35
C PHE A 70 19.24 7.23 33.51
N GLN A 71 18.89 6.86 34.75
CA GLN A 71 19.33 7.57 35.96
C GLN A 71 20.72 7.15 36.46
N SER A 72 21.29 6.07 35.91
CA SER A 72 22.59 5.55 36.32
C SER A 72 23.73 6.23 35.57
N GLU A 73 24.97 5.86 35.92
CA GLU A 73 26.17 6.29 35.21
C GLU A 73 26.57 5.29 34.11
N ASP A 74 25.83 4.21 33.94
CA ASP A 74 26.14 3.17 32.94
C ASP A 74 25.99 3.68 31.52
N GLU A 75 26.85 3.21 30.63
CA GLU A 75 26.80 3.58 29.21
C GLU A 75 25.87 2.68 28.41
N LEU A 76 25.31 3.21 27.33
CA LEU A 76 24.48 2.44 26.39
C LEU A 76 25.35 1.42 25.66
N THR A 77 25.02 0.15 25.84
CA THR A 77 25.70 -0.95 25.14
C THR A 77 24.83 -1.49 24.00
N ALA A 78 25.45 -2.29 23.13
CA ALA A 78 24.74 -2.97 22.03
C ALA A 78 23.61 -3.87 22.59
N ASP A 79 23.90 -4.58 23.69
CA ASP A 79 22.89 -5.49 24.30
C ASP A 79 21.68 -4.72 24.81
N ILE A 80 21.89 -3.58 25.46
CA ILE A 80 20.78 -2.72 25.90
C ILE A 80 20.00 -2.23 24.68
N PHE A 81 20.69 -1.73 23.64
CA PHE A 81 20.01 -1.28 22.41
C PHE A 81 19.13 -2.40 21.82
N TYR A 82 19.66 -3.62 21.67
CA TYR A 82 18.87 -4.72 21.09
C TYR A 82 17.73 -5.16 22.00
N THR A 83 17.94 -5.11 23.33
CA THR A 83 16.89 -5.42 24.29
C THR A 83 15.73 -4.41 24.17
N VAL A 84 16.06 -3.12 24.07
CA VAL A 84 15.07 -2.07 23.84
C VAL A 84 14.38 -2.28 22.48
N ALA A 85 15.18 -2.52 21.43
CA ALA A 85 14.66 -2.63 20.06
C ALA A 85 13.58 -3.69 19.94
N PHE A 86 13.82 -4.92 20.46
CA PHE A 86 12.81 -5.95 20.29
C PHE A 86 11.54 -5.67 21.11
N GLN A 87 11.68 -5.03 22.27
CA GLN A 87 10.51 -4.63 23.07
C GLN A 87 9.66 -3.58 22.32
N LEU A 88 10.30 -2.59 21.68
CA LEU A 88 9.60 -1.60 20.86
C LEU A 88 8.91 -2.26 19.67
N LEU A 89 9.48 -3.33 19.11
CA LEU A 89 8.87 -4.09 18.02
C LEU A 89 7.71 -5.00 18.50
N GLY A 90 7.39 -4.96 19.79
CA GLY A 90 6.23 -5.66 20.35
C GLY A 90 6.51 -7.05 20.88
N PHE A 91 7.77 -7.39 21.11
CA PHE A 91 8.15 -8.66 21.72
C PHE A 91 8.34 -8.46 23.22
N SER A 92 7.98 -9.49 23.99
CA SER A 92 8.07 -9.45 25.46
C SER A 92 9.38 -10.06 25.94
N TYR A 93 10.11 -9.28 26.73
CA TYR A 93 11.37 -9.73 27.32
C TYR A 93 11.12 -10.92 28.26
N LEU A 94 11.98 -11.92 28.19
CA LEU A 94 11.91 -13.19 28.95
C LEU A 94 10.70 -14.08 28.59
N VAL A 95 9.81 -13.62 27.71
CA VAL A 95 8.68 -14.43 27.22
C VAL A 95 8.91 -14.85 25.77
N ASP A 96 9.08 -13.88 24.87
CA ASP A 96 9.38 -14.18 23.47
C ASP A 96 10.86 -14.53 23.27
N PHE A 97 11.76 -13.79 23.92
CA PHE A 97 13.21 -14.00 23.82
C PHE A 97 13.85 -13.87 25.21
N GLU A 98 14.76 -14.78 25.52
CA GLU A 98 15.50 -14.79 26.78
C GLU A 98 16.46 -13.59 26.88
N ASP A 99 17.05 -13.19 25.75
CA ASP A 99 17.97 -12.06 25.70
C ASP A 99 18.12 -11.57 24.26
N SER A 100 18.94 -10.52 24.10
CA SER A 100 19.17 -9.86 22.80
C SER A 100 19.85 -10.75 21.78
N ASP A 101 20.72 -11.67 22.22
CA ASP A 101 21.42 -12.57 21.32
C ASP A 101 20.48 -13.63 20.74
N VAL A 102 19.58 -14.18 21.56
CA VAL A 102 18.54 -15.09 21.08
C VAL A 102 17.65 -14.41 20.07
N PHE A 103 17.20 -13.19 20.37
CA PHE A 103 16.38 -12.40 19.44
C PHE A 103 17.07 -12.23 18.10
N ARG A 104 18.31 -11.75 18.10
CA ARG A 104 19.06 -11.47 16.85
C ARG A 104 19.26 -12.73 16.03
N LYS A 105 19.64 -13.83 16.69
CA LYS A 105 19.90 -15.12 16.03
C LYS A 105 18.63 -15.72 15.41
N GLU A 106 17.53 -15.71 16.15
CA GLU A 106 16.30 -16.37 15.70
C GLU A 106 15.57 -15.56 14.63
N THR A 107 15.61 -14.22 14.71
CA THR A 107 14.89 -13.38 13.78
C THR A 107 15.71 -12.94 12.57
N GLY A 108 17.04 -13.02 12.64
CA GLY A 108 17.92 -12.45 11.64
C GLY A 108 17.82 -10.92 11.63
N PHE A 109 17.74 -10.31 12.82
CA PHE A 109 17.54 -8.86 12.97
C PHE A 109 18.61 -8.10 12.17
N PRO A 110 18.21 -7.18 11.27
CA PRO A 110 19.16 -6.65 10.29
C PRO A 110 20.04 -5.51 10.77
N ILE A 111 19.70 -4.88 11.91
CA ILE A 111 20.42 -3.70 12.39
C ILE A 111 21.65 -4.12 13.17
N ILE A 112 22.79 -3.56 12.80
CA ILE A 112 24.06 -3.75 13.50
C ILE A 112 24.32 -2.48 14.31
N TYR A 113 24.44 -2.61 15.63
CA TYR A 113 24.63 -1.47 16.52
C TYR A 113 25.90 -0.70 16.15
N GLY A 114 25.76 0.60 16.01
CA GLY A 114 26.84 1.51 15.63
C GLY A 114 26.40 2.96 15.82
N ASP A 115 26.14 3.68 14.74
CA ASP A 115 25.59 5.04 14.83
C ASP A 115 24.16 4.96 15.32
N LEU A 116 23.91 5.46 16.53
CA LEU A 116 22.60 5.32 17.17
C LEU A 116 21.48 6.00 16.37
N ILE A 117 21.74 7.20 15.83
CA ILE A 117 20.71 7.94 15.06
C ILE A 117 20.28 7.11 13.86
N GLU A 118 21.24 6.57 13.13
CA GLU A 118 21.00 5.67 11.99
C GLU A 118 20.25 4.41 12.43
N ASN A 119 20.67 3.82 13.57
CA ASN A 119 20.03 2.60 14.09
C ASN A 119 18.57 2.85 14.50
N LEU A 120 18.26 3.98 15.11
CA LEU A 120 16.89 4.35 15.48
C LEU A 120 16.01 4.59 14.24
N TYR A 121 16.57 5.23 13.22
CA TYR A 121 15.89 5.43 11.94
C TYR A 121 15.60 4.09 11.27
N GLN A 122 16.59 3.18 11.25
CA GLN A 122 16.39 1.82 10.72
C GLN A 122 15.33 1.06 11.52
N LEU A 123 15.36 1.22 12.85
CA LEU A 123 14.39 0.55 13.74
C LEU A 123 12.96 0.99 13.41
N LEU A 124 12.73 2.27 13.18
CA LEU A 124 11.41 2.78 12.77
C LEU A 124 10.93 2.15 11.46
N ASN A 125 11.85 1.75 10.58
CA ASN A 125 11.52 1.09 9.31
C ASN A 125 11.40 -0.44 9.44
N THR A 126 11.67 -1.00 10.61
CA THR A 126 11.65 -2.45 10.84
C THR A 126 10.21 -2.92 11.15
N ARG A 127 9.88 -4.14 10.72
CA ARG A 127 8.55 -4.71 10.97
C ARG A 127 8.40 -5.13 12.43
N THR A 128 7.26 -4.79 12.99
CA THR A 128 6.84 -5.20 14.33
C THR A 128 6.41 -6.68 14.32
N LYS A 129 6.17 -7.22 15.50
CA LYS A 129 5.57 -8.55 15.68
C LYS A 129 4.23 -8.69 14.94
N LYS A 130 3.49 -7.58 14.77
CA LYS A 130 2.21 -7.54 14.04
C LYS A 130 2.37 -7.50 12.52
N GLY A 131 3.58 -7.21 12.00
CA GLY A 131 3.88 -7.23 10.57
C GLY A 131 3.94 -5.88 9.88
N ASN A 132 3.38 -4.82 10.44
CA ASN A 132 3.54 -3.45 9.95
C ASN A 132 4.89 -2.88 10.40
N THR A 133 5.35 -1.83 9.78
CA THR A 133 6.59 -1.18 10.26
C THR A 133 6.30 -0.40 11.54
N LEU A 134 7.35 -0.21 12.34
CA LEU A 134 7.22 0.51 13.60
C LEU A 134 6.72 1.94 13.39
N ILE A 135 7.21 2.64 12.35
CA ILE A 135 6.74 3.99 12.04
C ILE A 135 5.24 3.98 11.65
N ASP A 136 4.80 2.99 10.87
CA ASP A 136 3.37 2.88 10.51
C ASP A 136 2.52 2.62 11.76
N GLN A 137 3.03 1.83 12.72
CA GLN A 137 2.32 1.60 13.99
C GLN A 137 2.15 2.92 14.76
N LEU A 138 3.24 3.69 14.88
CA LEU A 138 3.20 4.97 15.60
C LEU A 138 2.27 5.98 14.92
N VAL A 139 2.28 6.03 13.57
CA VAL A 139 1.36 6.90 12.81
C VAL A 139 -0.09 6.47 13.05
N SER A 140 -0.35 5.17 13.06
CA SER A 140 -1.67 4.62 13.37
C SER A 140 -2.13 4.99 14.80
N ASP A 141 -1.17 5.14 15.71
CA ASP A 141 -1.45 5.53 17.11
C ASP A 141 -1.56 7.06 17.27
N GLY A 142 -1.37 7.84 16.20
CA GLY A 142 -1.54 9.29 16.18
C GLY A 142 -0.25 10.10 16.28
N LEU A 143 0.91 9.51 15.97
CA LEU A 143 2.20 10.24 15.99
C LEU A 143 2.17 11.48 15.10
N ILE A 144 1.53 11.37 13.94
CA ILE A 144 1.31 12.46 12.99
C ILE A 144 -0.20 12.57 12.79
N PRO A 145 -0.79 13.78 12.88
CA PRO A 145 -2.22 13.92 12.68
C PRO A 145 -2.69 13.48 11.30
N GLU A 146 -3.91 12.97 11.22
CA GLU A 146 -4.62 12.66 9.99
C GLU A 146 -5.05 13.99 9.36
N ASP A 147 -4.21 14.53 8.48
CA ASP A 147 -4.38 15.88 7.92
C ASP A 147 -4.69 15.89 6.42
N ASN A 148 -4.87 14.74 5.81
CA ASN A 148 -5.13 14.57 4.38
C ASN A 148 -4.03 15.20 3.52
N ASP A 149 -2.77 15.07 3.95
CA ASP A 149 -1.61 15.51 3.16
C ASP A 149 -0.53 14.42 3.15
N TYR A 150 0.40 14.56 2.23
CA TYR A 150 1.45 13.56 2.05
C TYR A 150 2.61 13.79 3.02
N HIS A 151 2.86 12.80 3.84
CA HIS A 151 4.03 12.72 4.71
C HIS A 151 4.84 11.50 4.33
N TYR A 152 6.14 11.66 4.27
CA TYR A 152 7.05 10.59 3.79
C TYR A 152 8.07 10.26 4.86
N PHE A 153 8.41 8.97 4.95
CA PHE A 153 9.47 8.47 5.79
C PHE A 153 10.16 7.32 5.05
N ASN A 154 11.49 7.41 4.88
CA ASN A 154 12.29 6.43 4.14
C ASN A 154 11.75 6.19 2.73
N GLY A 155 11.32 7.26 2.04
CA GLY A 155 10.81 7.17 0.68
C GLY A 155 9.42 6.58 0.55
N LYS A 156 8.71 6.38 1.66
CA LYS A 156 7.35 5.80 1.66
C LYS A 156 6.36 6.83 2.18
N SER A 157 5.18 6.86 1.58
CA SER A 157 4.07 7.66 2.09
C SER A 157 3.55 7.07 3.40
N LEU A 158 3.37 7.91 4.40
CA LEU A 158 2.79 7.53 5.69
C LEU A 158 1.26 7.61 5.62
N ALA A 159 0.59 6.91 6.55
CA ALA A 159 -0.87 6.79 6.57
C ALA A 159 -1.51 8.00 7.27
N THR A 160 -1.62 9.13 6.55
CA THR A 160 -2.11 10.41 7.08
C THR A 160 -3.38 10.89 6.39
N PHE A 161 -3.96 10.09 5.48
CA PHE A 161 -5.23 10.41 4.82
C PHE A 161 -6.39 9.66 5.51
N SER A 162 -7.54 10.30 5.58
CA SER A 162 -8.72 9.73 6.21
C SER A 162 -9.30 8.56 5.40
N ASN A 163 -9.61 7.46 6.08
CA ASN A 163 -10.38 6.36 5.52
C ASN A 163 -11.89 6.64 5.52
N GLN A 164 -12.33 7.67 6.23
CA GLN A 164 -13.75 8.01 6.35
C GLN A 164 -14.18 9.01 5.29
N ASP A 165 -13.28 9.92 4.90
CA ASP A 165 -13.58 10.95 3.92
C ASP A 165 -12.99 10.58 2.56
N VAL A 166 -13.66 9.65 1.89
CA VAL A 166 -13.25 9.15 0.58
C VAL A 166 -14.29 9.45 -0.48
N ILE A 167 -13.85 9.55 -1.71
CA ILE A 167 -14.71 9.73 -2.89
C ILE A 167 -14.82 8.37 -3.59
N ARG A 168 -16.06 7.99 -3.93
CA ARG A 168 -16.34 6.77 -4.71
C ARG A 168 -16.96 7.16 -6.03
N GLU A 169 -16.41 6.62 -7.12
CA GLU A 169 -16.81 6.97 -8.48
C GLU A 169 -16.85 5.71 -9.33
N VAL A 170 -17.71 5.73 -10.34
CA VAL A 170 -17.69 4.74 -11.42
C VAL A 170 -17.52 5.48 -12.73
N VAL A 171 -16.56 5.05 -13.54
CA VAL A 171 -16.26 5.63 -14.83
C VAL A 171 -16.35 4.52 -15.89
N TYR A 172 -16.92 4.83 -17.03
CA TYR A 172 -16.90 3.95 -18.18
C TYR A 172 -15.88 4.51 -19.18
N VAL A 173 -14.75 3.81 -19.29
CA VAL A 173 -13.65 4.23 -20.17
C VAL A 173 -13.85 3.61 -21.55
N GLU A 174 -13.90 4.44 -22.60
CA GLU A 174 -13.91 3.95 -23.98
C GLU A 174 -12.58 3.28 -24.28
N SER A 175 -12.65 2.00 -24.59
CA SER A 175 -11.49 1.28 -25.11
C SER A 175 -11.40 1.51 -26.63
N ARG A 176 -10.35 0.95 -27.22
CA ARG A 176 -10.21 0.97 -28.69
C ARG A 176 -10.63 -0.36 -29.31
N VAL A 177 -11.15 -1.29 -28.50
CA VAL A 177 -11.58 -2.59 -29.00
C VAL A 177 -13.11 -2.60 -29.22
N ASP A 178 -13.53 -3.46 -30.11
CA ASP A 178 -14.93 -3.71 -30.48
C ASP A 178 -15.08 -5.23 -30.55
N THR A 179 -15.36 -5.85 -29.40
CA THR A 179 -15.37 -7.29 -29.31
C THR A 179 -16.65 -7.90 -29.86
N ASP A 180 -17.73 -7.13 -29.96
CA ASP A 180 -19.01 -7.62 -30.50
C ASP A 180 -19.25 -7.15 -31.96
N GLN A 181 -18.26 -6.49 -32.56
CA GLN A 181 -18.22 -6.09 -33.98
C GLN A 181 -19.39 -5.19 -34.42
N LYS A 182 -19.81 -4.31 -33.50
CA LYS A 182 -20.86 -3.34 -33.80
C LYS A 182 -20.34 -2.03 -34.39
N GLY A 183 -19.03 -1.88 -34.55
CA GLY A 183 -18.42 -0.65 -35.00
C GLY A 183 -18.34 0.43 -33.89
N LEU A 184 -18.52 0.05 -32.63
CA LEU A 184 -18.49 0.97 -31.50
C LEU A 184 -17.45 0.49 -30.50
N SER A 185 -16.81 1.44 -29.82
CA SER A 185 -15.86 1.14 -28.74
C SER A 185 -16.56 0.41 -27.59
N ASP A 186 -15.94 -0.65 -27.11
CA ASP A 186 -16.37 -1.25 -25.86
C ASP A 186 -16.04 -0.34 -24.69
N LEU A 187 -16.97 -0.22 -23.75
CA LEU A 187 -16.83 0.58 -22.54
C LEU A 187 -16.38 -0.33 -21.38
N VAL A 188 -15.27 0.06 -20.75
CA VAL A 188 -14.71 -0.66 -19.61
C VAL A 188 -15.12 0.05 -18.34
N LYS A 189 -15.83 -0.66 -17.47
CA LYS A 189 -16.25 -0.14 -16.17
C LYS A 189 -15.05 -0.09 -15.22
N VAL A 190 -14.83 1.07 -14.60
CA VAL A 190 -13.79 1.29 -13.61
C VAL A 190 -14.43 1.83 -12.33
N SER A 191 -14.35 1.07 -11.26
CA SER A 191 -14.79 1.52 -9.94
C SER A 191 -13.58 2.12 -9.21
N ILE A 192 -13.74 3.33 -8.70
CA ILE A 192 -12.65 4.11 -8.10
C ILE A 192 -13.01 4.45 -6.67
N ILE A 193 -12.06 4.25 -5.76
CA ILE A 193 -12.14 4.79 -4.41
C ILE A 193 -10.85 5.56 -4.15
N ARG A 194 -10.97 6.81 -3.72
CA ARG A 194 -9.82 7.68 -3.54
C ARG A 194 -10.01 8.64 -2.37
N PRO A 195 -8.91 9.08 -1.75
CA PRO A 195 -9.02 10.10 -0.70
C PRO A 195 -9.52 11.43 -1.30
N ARG A 196 -10.14 12.25 -0.47
CA ARG A 196 -10.55 13.61 -0.84
C ARG A 196 -9.32 14.52 -0.80
N PHE A 197 -8.80 14.85 -1.97
CA PHE A 197 -7.58 15.65 -2.12
C PHE A 197 -7.64 16.39 -3.45
N ASP A 198 -7.22 17.63 -3.46
CA ASP A 198 -7.34 18.51 -4.64
C ASP A 198 -6.11 18.45 -5.55
N GLY A 199 -5.12 17.65 -5.22
CA GLY A 199 -3.91 17.50 -6.03
C GLY A 199 -3.90 16.20 -6.83
N LYS A 200 -2.78 15.92 -7.48
CA LYS A 200 -2.58 14.66 -8.19
C LYS A 200 -2.43 13.52 -7.18
N ILE A 201 -3.09 12.42 -7.46
CA ILE A 201 -3.13 11.24 -6.60
C ILE A 201 -2.51 10.06 -7.35
N PRO A 202 -1.53 9.37 -6.76
CA PRO A 202 -1.05 8.13 -7.39
C PRO A 202 -2.13 7.06 -7.35
N ALA A 203 -2.15 6.18 -8.35
CA ALA A 203 -3.22 5.20 -8.51
C ALA A 203 -2.67 3.77 -8.50
N ILE A 204 -3.40 2.88 -7.82
CA ILE A 204 -3.18 1.43 -7.86
C ILE A 204 -4.33 0.84 -8.67
N MET A 205 -4.01 0.17 -9.77
CA MET A 205 -5.00 -0.44 -10.65
C MET A 205 -5.01 -1.96 -10.45
N THR A 206 -6.18 -2.49 -10.10
CA THR A 206 -6.43 -3.93 -10.07
C THR A 206 -7.37 -4.26 -11.22
N ALA A 207 -6.85 -4.96 -12.22
CA ALA A 207 -7.63 -5.36 -13.40
C ALA A 207 -7.92 -6.85 -13.34
N SER A 208 -9.20 -7.20 -13.43
CA SER A 208 -9.63 -8.61 -13.42
C SER A 208 -11.00 -8.71 -14.07
N PRO A 209 -11.21 -9.71 -14.92
CA PRO A 209 -12.57 -9.96 -15.44
C PRO A 209 -13.51 -10.52 -14.38
N TYR A 210 -13.02 -10.81 -13.18
CA TYR A 210 -13.82 -11.56 -12.18
C TYR A 210 -14.06 -10.83 -10.86
N HIS A 211 -13.40 -9.73 -10.56
CA HIS A 211 -13.42 -9.20 -9.19
C HIS A 211 -14.79 -8.63 -8.76
N GLN A 212 -15.67 -8.30 -9.69
CA GLN A 212 -17.04 -7.87 -9.40
C GLN A 212 -18.08 -8.85 -9.94
N GLY A 213 -17.62 -9.96 -10.49
CA GLY A 213 -18.48 -10.97 -11.05
C GLY A 213 -18.69 -10.83 -12.56
N THR A 214 -19.37 -11.78 -13.13
CA THR A 214 -19.74 -11.77 -14.55
C THR A 214 -21.00 -10.93 -14.76
N ASN A 215 -21.29 -10.60 -16.01
CA ASN A 215 -22.45 -9.81 -16.39
C ASN A 215 -23.70 -10.70 -16.27
N ASP A 216 -24.59 -10.36 -15.36
CA ASP A 216 -25.81 -11.13 -15.12
C ASP A 216 -26.77 -11.12 -16.31
N LYS A 217 -26.63 -10.13 -17.18
CA LYS A 217 -27.51 -9.94 -18.33
C LYS A 217 -26.99 -10.57 -19.62
N ALA A 218 -25.85 -11.25 -19.56
CA ALA A 218 -25.38 -12.01 -20.73
C ALA A 218 -26.34 -13.19 -20.91
N SER A 219 -27.37 -12.98 -21.72
CA SER A 219 -28.38 -14.05 -21.91
C SER A 219 -27.72 -15.20 -22.67
N ASP A 220 -27.96 -16.40 -22.19
CA ASP A 220 -27.49 -17.62 -22.86
C ASP A 220 -27.92 -17.66 -24.31
N LYS A 221 -29.09 -17.10 -24.63
CA LYS A 221 -29.63 -17.08 -25.97
C LYS A 221 -28.79 -16.20 -26.92
N ALA A 222 -28.20 -15.12 -26.43
CA ALA A 222 -27.35 -14.26 -27.26
C ALA A 222 -25.92 -14.83 -27.40
N LEU A 223 -25.40 -15.42 -26.33
CA LEU A 223 -24.02 -15.91 -26.32
C LEU A 223 -23.80 -17.17 -27.15
N TYR A 224 -24.82 -18.03 -27.25
CA TYR A 224 -24.67 -19.34 -27.85
C TYR A 224 -25.42 -19.52 -29.16
N LYS A 225 -25.94 -18.43 -29.73
CA LYS A 225 -26.62 -18.49 -31.01
C LYS A 225 -25.59 -18.56 -32.15
N MET A 226 -25.30 -19.76 -32.56
CA MET A 226 -24.40 -20.00 -33.70
C MET A 226 -25.22 -20.19 -34.97
N GLU A 227 -25.04 -19.32 -35.96
CA GLU A 227 -25.78 -19.35 -37.22
C GLU A 227 -24.94 -19.85 -38.38
N GLY A 228 -23.72 -20.30 -38.12
CA GLY A 228 -22.83 -20.80 -39.16
C GLY A 228 -22.68 -22.32 -39.14
N GLU A 229 -22.29 -22.88 -40.24
CA GLU A 229 -21.90 -24.28 -40.30
C GLU A 229 -20.55 -24.50 -39.58
N LEU A 230 -20.47 -25.60 -38.87
CA LEU A 230 -19.22 -25.96 -38.20
C LEU A 230 -18.25 -26.53 -39.23
N GLU A 231 -17.05 -25.99 -39.25
CA GLU A 231 -15.96 -26.48 -40.07
C GLU A 231 -14.99 -27.32 -39.27
N VAL A 232 -14.52 -28.42 -39.86
CA VAL A 232 -13.50 -29.24 -39.22
C VAL A 232 -12.15 -28.55 -39.41
N LYS A 233 -11.48 -28.31 -38.33
CA LYS A 233 -10.13 -27.74 -38.35
C LYS A 233 -9.14 -28.77 -38.89
N LEU A 234 -8.50 -28.45 -39.98
CA LEU A 234 -7.48 -29.34 -40.56
C LEU A 234 -6.14 -29.18 -39.83
N PRO A 235 -5.35 -30.22 -39.73
CA PRO A 235 -4.01 -30.09 -39.17
C PRO A 235 -3.19 -29.04 -39.93
N HIS A 236 -2.56 -28.16 -39.18
CA HIS A 236 -1.71 -27.11 -39.76
C HIS A 236 -0.58 -26.77 -38.80
N LYS A 237 0.43 -26.09 -39.33
CA LYS A 237 1.54 -25.63 -38.53
C LYS A 237 1.08 -24.44 -37.69
N ILE A 238 1.39 -24.48 -36.39
CA ILE A 238 1.06 -23.36 -35.48
C ILE A 238 2.01 -22.20 -35.75
N GLU A 239 1.47 -21.07 -36.09
CA GLU A 239 2.21 -19.82 -36.25
C GLU A 239 1.90 -18.91 -35.08
N LEU A 240 2.94 -18.57 -34.30
CA LEU A 240 2.79 -17.77 -33.09
C LEU A 240 2.96 -16.28 -33.42
N GLU A 241 2.12 -15.77 -34.29
CA GLU A 241 2.07 -14.34 -34.58
C GLU A 241 1.04 -13.66 -33.70
N LYS A 242 1.34 -12.44 -33.27
CA LYS A 242 0.36 -11.64 -32.53
C LYS A 242 -0.84 -11.34 -33.43
N PRO A 243 -2.05 -11.58 -32.97
CA PRO A 243 -3.21 -11.27 -33.81
C PRO A 243 -3.30 -9.77 -34.09
N GLN A 244 -3.73 -9.44 -35.25
CA GLN A 244 -4.03 -8.04 -35.61
C GLN A 244 -5.38 -7.69 -35.00
N LEU A 245 -5.39 -6.69 -34.12
CA LEU A 245 -6.61 -6.22 -33.52
C LEU A 245 -7.32 -5.23 -34.42
N ASN A 246 -8.59 -5.42 -34.62
CA ASN A 246 -9.44 -4.44 -35.30
C ASN A 246 -9.78 -3.32 -34.31
N LEU A 247 -8.94 -2.29 -34.29
CA LEU A 247 -9.09 -1.19 -33.34
C LEU A 247 -10.05 -0.15 -33.92
N VAL A 248 -11.00 0.29 -33.11
CA VAL A 248 -11.93 1.36 -33.46
C VAL A 248 -11.49 2.67 -32.80
N GLN A 249 -12.01 3.78 -33.31
CA GLN A 249 -11.72 5.09 -32.71
C GLN A 249 -12.74 5.42 -31.64
N PRO A 250 -12.30 5.78 -30.43
CA PRO A 250 -13.23 6.19 -29.37
C PRO A 250 -14.08 7.39 -29.82
N GLN A 251 -15.34 7.38 -29.45
CA GLN A 251 -16.33 8.36 -29.87
C GLN A 251 -16.60 9.45 -28.82
N GLY A 252 -15.90 9.43 -27.71
CA GLY A 252 -16.06 10.42 -26.64
C GLY A 252 -17.32 10.24 -25.82
N LYS A 253 -17.82 9.02 -25.71
CA LYS A 253 -19.09 8.72 -25.03
C LYS A 253 -18.91 8.15 -23.61
N ALA A 254 -17.71 8.25 -23.03
CA ALA A 254 -17.52 7.76 -21.66
C ALA A 254 -18.33 8.59 -20.68
N GLU A 255 -19.04 7.94 -19.78
CA GLU A 255 -19.84 8.59 -18.75
C GLU A 255 -19.19 8.44 -17.39
N LEU A 256 -19.04 9.57 -16.69
CA LEU A 256 -18.64 9.60 -15.30
C LEU A 256 -19.90 9.60 -14.44
N ILE A 257 -20.04 8.59 -13.61
CA ILE A 257 -21.09 8.53 -12.62
C ILE A 257 -20.44 8.84 -11.26
N ALA A 258 -20.61 10.09 -10.80
CA ALA A 258 -20.09 10.49 -9.49
C ALA A 258 -20.89 9.81 -8.37
N GLU A 259 -20.20 9.44 -7.33
CA GLU A 259 -20.80 8.88 -6.12
C GLU A 259 -21.65 7.62 -6.36
N ALA A 260 -21.10 6.66 -7.08
CA ALA A 260 -21.78 5.38 -7.22
C ALA A 260 -21.95 4.71 -5.85
N GLU A 261 -23.16 4.32 -5.56
CA GLU A 261 -23.53 3.62 -4.31
C GLU A 261 -22.96 2.20 -4.24
N GLU A 262 -22.20 1.76 -5.23
CA GLU A 262 -21.61 0.44 -5.17
C GLU A 262 -20.71 0.32 -3.95
N LYS A 263 -21.20 -0.39 -2.99
CA LYS A 263 -20.37 -0.86 -1.87
C LYS A 263 -19.36 -1.83 -2.46
N LEU A 264 -18.14 -1.34 -2.66
CA LEU A 264 -17.02 -2.26 -2.82
C LEU A 264 -16.99 -3.06 -1.53
N THR A 265 -17.58 -4.23 -1.59
CA THR A 265 -17.84 -5.04 -0.41
C THR A 265 -16.55 -5.36 0.33
N HIS A 266 -16.40 -4.78 1.49
CA HIS A 266 -15.43 -5.30 2.44
C HIS A 266 -15.89 -6.68 2.87
N ILE A 267 -15.15 -7.68 2.50
CA ILE A 267 -15.29 -8.97 3.15
C ILE A 267 -14.92 -8.74 4.61
N ASN A 268 -15.89 -8.90 5.47
CA ASN A 268 -15.73 -8.66 6.90
C ASN A 268 -14.44 -9.31 7.44
N SER A 269 -13.64 -8.54 8.13
CA SER A 269 -12.42 -8.93 8.85
C SER A 269 -11.15 -9.13 8.05
N SER A 270 -11.14 -8.92 6.75
CA SER A 270 -9.89 -9.01 5.96
C SER A 270 -9.32 -7.62 5.67
N TYR A 271 -8.04 -7.44 5.96
CA TYR A 271 -7.30 -6.23 5.60
C TYR A 271 -7.14 -6.19 4.08
N THR A 272 -7.62 -5.13 3.46
CA THR A 272 -7.70 -5.01 2.01
C THR A 272 -6.64 -4.05 1.46
N LEU A 273 -6.52 -4.01 0.14
CA LEU A 273 -5.68 -2.99 -0.52
C LEU A 273 -6.18 -1.57 -0.20
N ASN A 274 -7.49 -1.39 -0.05
CA ASN A 274 -8.05 -0.09 0.33
C ASN A 274 -7.53 0.35 1.70
N ASP A 275 -7.52 -0.57 2.67
CA ASP A 275 -7.08 -0.25 4.04
C ASP A 275 -5.60 0.14 4.09
N TYR A 276 -4.81 -0.33 3.14
CA TYR A 276 -3.39 0.01 3.09
C TYR A 276 -3.13 1.29 2.28
N PHE A 277 -3.72 1.40 1.09
CA PHE A 277 -3.34 2.43 0.13
C PHE A 277 -4.10 3.75 0.31
N LEU A 278 -5.40 3.71 0.68
CA LEU A 278 -6.17 4.95 0.87
C LEU A 278 -5.56 5.87 1.94
N PRO A 279 -5.20 5.35 3.14
CA PRO A 279 -4.60 6.23 4.14
C PRO A 279 -3.25 6.81 3.72
N ARG A 280 -2.63 6.25 2.69
CA ARG A 280 -1.35 6.74 2.16
C ARG A 280 -1.51 7.65 0.94
N GLY A 281 -2.75 8.06 0.64
CA GLY A 281 -3.02 9.01 -0.42
C GLY A 281 -3.12 8.41 -1.82
N PHE A 282 -3.34 7.09 -1.94
CA PHE A 282 -3.49 6.44 -3.26
C PHE A 282 -4.96 6.26 -3.61
N ALA A 283 -5.28 6.43 -4.88
CA ALA A 283 -6.55 5.97 -5.45
C ALA A 283 -6.45 4.47 -5.74
N ASN A 284 -7.49 3.72 -5.39
CA ASN A 284 -7.61 2.30 -5.76
C ASN A 284 -8.66 2.19 -6.86
N LEU A 285 -8.26 1.59 -7.98
CA LEU A 285 -9.10 1.38 -9.14
C LEU A 285 -9.33 -0.12 -9.36
N TYR A 286 -10.58 -0.48 -9.54
CA TYR A 286 -11.00 -1.86 -9.82
C TYR A 286 -11.61 -1.88 -11.21
N VAL A 287 -10.85 -2.46 -12.16
CA VAL A 287 -11.16 -2.41 -13.59
C VAL A 287 -11.76 -3.74 -14.00
N SER A 288 -13.02 -3.71 -14.43
CA SER A 288 -13.72 -4.89 -14.94
C SER A 288 -13.23 -5.23 -16.34
N GLY A 289 -13.32 -6.50 -16.72
CA GLY A 289 -12.98 -6.92 -18.08
C GLY A 289 -14.07 -6.53 -19.09
N VAL A 290 -13.70 -6.48 -20.34
CA VAL A 290 -14.67 -6.34 -21.44
C VAL A 290 -15.71 -7.46 -21.32
N GLY A 291 -16.98 -7.13 -21.43
CA GLY A 291 -18.08 -8.09 -21.31
C GLY A 291 -18.33 -8.60 -19.92
N THR A 292 -17.73 -8.01 -18.87
CA THR A 292 -17.95 -8.42 -17.49
C THR A 292 -18.40 -7.22 -16.66
N LYS A 293 -19.24 -7.51 -15.65
CA LYS A 293 -19.72 -6.54 -14.65
C LYS A 293 -20.02 -5.16 -15.23
N ASP A 294 -21.02 -5.13 -16.11
CA ASP A 294 -21.56 -3.92 -16.77
C ASP A 294 -20.63 -3.25 -17.79
N SER A 295 -19.40 -3.75 -18.00
CA SER A 295 -18.64 -3.38 -19.19
C SER A 295 -19.33 -3.90 -20.45
N THR A 296 -19.25 -3.17 -21.55
CA THR A 296 -19.85 -3.64 -22.82
C THR A 296 -18.95 -4.65 -23.53
N GLY A 297 -19.43 -5.19 -24.65
CA GLY A 297 -18.69 -6.16 -25.45
C GLY A 297 -18.84 -7.59 -24.95
N PHE A 298 -18.02 -8.49 -25.49
CA PHE A 298 -17.99 -9.90 -25.09
C PHE A 298 -16.74 -10.22 -24.24
N MET A 299 -16.93 -11.07 -23.24
CA MET A 299 -15.84 -11.54 -22.40
C MET A 299 -14.86 -12.40 -23.23
N THR A 300 -13.61 -12.00 -23.29
CA THR A 300 -12.59 -12.63 -24.13
C THR A 300 -11.53 -13.44 -23.34
N ASN A 301 -11.69 -13.57 -22.03
CA ASN A 301 -10.85 -14.45 -21.18
C ASN A 301 -9.35 -14.16 -21.27
N GLY A 302 -8.97 -12.89 -21.31
CA GLY A 302 -7.57 -12.49 -21.19
C GLY A 302 -6.76 -12.52 -22.48
N ASP A 303 -7.43 -12.40 -23.61
CA ASP A 303 -6.78 -12.30 -24.91
C ASP A 303 -6.20 -10.89 -25.16
N TYR A 304 -5.69 -10.66 -26.37
CA TYR A 304 -5.08 -9.37 -26.70
C TYR A 304 -6.08 -8.20 -26.68
N GLN A 305 -7.36 -8.46 -26.94
CA GLN A 305 -8.39 -7.43 -26.86
C GLN A 305 -8.58 -6.97 -25.40
N GLN A 306 -8.61 -7.93 -24.47
CA GLN A 306 -8.69 -7.64 -23.05
C GLN A 306 -7.47 -6.83 -22.58
N ILE A 307 -6.28 -7.20 -23.05
CA ILE A 307 -5.03 -6.50 -22.72
C ILE A 307 -5.08 -5.07 -23.24
N GLU A 308 -5.53 -4.87 -24.49
CA GLU A 308 -5.64 -3.53 -25.08
C GLU A 308 -6.66 -2.68 -24.32
N ALA A 309 -7.79 -3.27 -23.93
CA ALA A 309 -8.81 -2.57 -23.15
C ALA A 309 -8.24 -2.07 -21.80
N TYR A 310 -7.50 -2.92 -21.09
CA TYR A 310 -6.86 -2.52 -19.82
C TYR A 310 -5.79 -1.44 -20.07
N LYS A 311 -5.04 -1.55 -21.15
CA LYS A 311 -4.07 -0.53 -21.53
C LYS A 311 -4.77 0.83 -21.76
N ASN A 312 -5.94 0.82 -22.36
CA ASN A 312 -6.68 2.07 -22.62
C ASN A 312 -7.13 2.74 -21.32
N VAL A 313 -7.40 1.96 -20.25
CA VAL A 313 -7.67 2.54 -18.93
C VAL A 313 -6.41 3.23 -18.39
N ILE A 314 -5.24 2.61 -18.55
CA ILE A 314 -3.97 3.22 -18.15
C ILE A 314 -3.71 4.51 -18.96
N ASP A 315 -3.96 4.47 -20.26
CA ASP A 315 -3.82 5.65 -21.14
C ASP A 315 -4.76 6.77 -20.69
N TRP A 316 -6.01 6.43 -20.31
CA TRP A 316 -6.97 7.39 -19.79
C TRP A 316 -6.48 8.03 -18.48
N LEU A 317 -5.96 7.23 -17.55
CA LEU A 317 -5.43 7.74 -16.29
C LEU A 317 -4.26 8.71 -16.50
N ASN A 318 -3.51 8.52 -17.58
CA ASN A 318 -2.38 9.38 -17.92
C ASN A 318 -2.75 10.54 -18.85
N GLY A 319 -4.07 10.76 -19.13
CA GLY A 319 -4.52 11.80 -20.05
C GLY A 319 -4.32 11.53 -21.53
N UNK A 320 -3.96 10.39 -21.83
CA UNK A 320 -3.70 9.98 -23.15
C UNK A 320 -4.91 9.59 -23.95
N UNK A 321 -5.90 9.13 -23.42
CA UNK A 321 -7.14 8.88 -24.03
C UNK A 321 -7.99 10.10 -23.90
N ARG A 322 -8.56 10.63 -24.79
CA ARG A 322 -9.43 11.81 -24.75
C ARG A 322 -10.89 11.45 -24.77
N PRO A 323 -11.80 12.34 -24.40
CA PRO A 323 -11.71 13.47 -23.50
C PRO A 323 -12.79 13.39 -22.44
N LEU A 324 -12.41 13.07 -21.27
CA LEU A 324 -13.26 13.44 -20.13
C LEU A 324 -12.45 14.43 -19.32
N PRO A 325 -13.10 15.39 -18.64
CA PRO A 325 -12.33 16.26 -17.76
C PRO A 325 -11.49 15.38 -16.85
N CYS A 326 -10.19 15.60 -16.90
CA CYS A 326 -9.28 14.85 -16.04
C CYS A 326 -9.77 15.07 -14.60
N LEU A 327 -10.04 13.98 -13.90
CA LEU A 327 -10.36 14.05 -12.49
C LEU A 327 -9.13 14.46 -11.67
N TYR A 328 -7.99 14.73 -12.34
CA TYR A 328 -6.71 14.98 -11.67
C TYR A 328 -5.93 16.10 -12.32
#